data_7c75d4cca5155d93d778d4223389c4bc
#
_entry.id   7c75d4cca5155d93d778d4223389c4bc
#
_cell.length_a   1.000
_cell.length_b   1.000
_cell.length_c   1.000
_cell.angle_alpha   90.00
_cell.angle_beta   90.00
_cell.angle_gamma   90.00
#
_symmetry.space_group_name_H-M   'P 1'
#
loop_
_entity.id
_entity.type
_entity.pdbx_description
1 polymer ?
#
loop_
_entity_poly.entity_id
_entity_poly.type
_entity_poly.pdbx_seq_one_letter_code
_entity_poly.pdbx_strand_id
1 'polypeptide(L)'
;MRPAQACGDVIVIGAGIVGAACAFELAGNGLDICVLDSRAGGATHAGMGHLVMMDDTAAERDLCACSLRLWRKLARDMPASCAYRQCGTLWLASNAAEMDLARQRHDALRTQGIPSATLDAGELARQEPMLRPGLAGALKVAGDAIVYAPAVAPWLLAQRASRINLLHATVSAVEANHVTLEDGRRLTATAVVVANGIQATQLLPALPIRARKGHLVITDRYPVCVNHQLVELGYAASAHHSDGTSVAFNVQPRPTGQLLIGSSRQFDSLDAAVDSQVMARMLQRAAAYLPALADMNAIRCWTGFRAATPDGLPIVGAHPGQPGLWLAVGHEGLGVTTAPGSARLLASLLLGHRAPIDPAPFSFSRFAAATKTASGPGRETMHETQPGQ
;
A
#
# COMPACT_ATOMS: atom_id res chain seq x y z
N MET A 1 -34.22 18.32 6.99
CA MET A 1 -32.87 18.01 6.44
C MET A 1 -32.28 19.29 5.87
N ARG A 2 -31.02 19.61 6.15
CA ARG A 2 -30.35 20.75 5.51
C ARG A 2 -30.18 20.46 4.01
N PRO A 3 -30.30 21.46 3.12
CA PRO A 3 -30.08 21.26 1.70
C PRO A 3 -28.63 20.78 1.44
N ALA A 4 -28.45 19.96 0.41
CA ALA A 4 -27.13 19.50 0.02
C ALA A 4 -26.34 20.67 -0.61
N GLN A 5 -25.07 20.79 -0.26
CA GLN A 5 -24.16 21.84 -0.74
C GLN A 5 -23.21 21.25 -1.78
N ALA A 6 -23.09 21.87 -2.94
CA ALA A 6 -22.08 21.50 -3.94
C ALA A 6 -20.65 21.73 -3.40
N CYS A 7 -19.75 20.76 -3.62
CA CYS A 7 -18.37 20.81 -3.11
C CYS A 7 -17.35 20.40 -4.21
N GLY A 8 -17.42 21.09 -5.36
CA GLY A 8 -16.56 20.81 -6.52
C GLY A 8 -17.13 19.75 -7.47
N ASP A 9 -16.32 19.39 -8.46
CA ASP A 9 -16.66 18.36 -9.46
C ASP A 9 -16.56 16.96 -8.88
N VAL A 10 -15.56 16.72 -8.01
CA VAL A 10 -15.29 15.42 -7.37
C VAL A 10 -15.05 15.59 -5.88
N ILE A 11 -15.69 14.75 -5.08
CA ILE A 11 -15.37 14.57 -3.66
C ILE A 11 -14.41 13.39 -3.52
N VAL A 12 -13.28 13.57 -2.83
CA VAL A 12 -12.36 12.49 -2.46
C VAL A 12 -12.40 12.28 -0.95
N ILE A 13 -12.78 11.10 -0.50
CA ILE A 13 -12.83 10.74 0.93
C ILE A 13 -11.50 10.11 1.34
N GLY A 14 -10.75 10.80 2.19
CA GLY A 14 -9.41 10.43 2.67
C GLY A 14 -8.30 11.24 2.02
N ALA A 15 -7.46 11.89 2.85
CA ALA A 15 -6.25 12.61 2.45
C ALA A 15 -4.96 11.80 2.70
N GLY A 16 -5.05 10.48 2.83
CA GLY A 16 -3.89 9.59 2.78
C GLY A 16 -3.21 9.65 1.42
N ILE A 17 -2.06 8.96 1.27
CA ILE A 17 -1.25 9.04 0.05
C ILE A 17 -2.05 8.69 -1.23
N VAL A 18 -2.97 7.74 -1.16
CA VAL A 18 -3.80 7.34 -2.30
C VAL A 18 -4.82 8.43 -2.64
N GLY A 19 -5.57 8.92 -1.66
CA GLY A 19 -6.54 10.00 -1.89
C GLY A 19 -5.89 11.30 -2.33
N ALA A 20 -4.74 11.67 -1.74
CA ALA A 20 -3.95 12.83 -2.16
C ALA A 20 -3.46 12.69 -3.61
N ALA A 21 -3.01 11.50 -4.02
CA ALA A 21 -2.61 11.23 -5.40
C ALA A 21 -3.82 11.32 -6.36
N CYS A 22 -4.98 10.77 -5.97
CA CYS A 22 -6.22 10.89 -6.76
C CYS A 22 -6.64 12.36 -6.93
N ALA A 23 -6.66 13.14 -5.85
CA ALA A 23 -6.99 14.55 -5.90
C ALA A 23 -6.01 15.34 -6.78
N PHE A 24 -4.69 15.10 -6.63
CA PHE A 24 -3.65 15.72 -7.44
C PHE A 24 -3.82 15.42 -8.94
N GLU A 25 -4.08 14.17 -9.29
CA GLU A 25 -4.22 13.73 -10.68
C GLU A 25 -5.51 14.29 -11.31
N LEU A 26 -6.64 14.23 -10.60
CA LEU A 26 -7.92 14.77 -11.08
C LEU A 26 -7.87 16.30 -11.23
N ALA A 27 -7.29 17.01 -10.27
CA ALA A 27 -7.08 18.45 -10.36
C ALA A 27 -6.13 18.83 -11.51
N GLY A 28 -5.13 17.98 -11.81
CA GLY A 28 -4.25 18.13 -12.96
C GLY A 28 -4.97 18.01 -14.31
N ASN A 29 -6.13 17.36 -14.34
CA ASN A 29 -7.02 17.27 -15.49
C ASN A 29 -8.10 18.38 -15.50
N GLY A 30 -8.01 19.39 -14.65
CA GLY A 30 -8.86 20.58 -14.67
C GLY A 30 -10.08 20.54 -13.78
N LEU A 31 -10.28 19.46 -13.01
CA LEU A 31 -11.42 19.33 -12.10
C LEU A 31 -11.19 20.06 -10.76
N ASP A 32 -12.27 20.56 -10.17
CA ASP A 32 -12.28 21.14 -8.82
C ASP A 32 -12.60 20.05 -7.80
N ILE A 33 -11.70 19.83 -6.84
CA ILE A 33 -11.71 18.69 -5.94
C ILE A 33 -11.99 19.13 -4.49
N CYS A 34 -12.96 18.48 -3.86
CA CYS A 34 -13.20 18.57 -2.43
C CYS A 34 -12.62 17.31 -1.74
N VAL A 35 -11.57 17.45 -0.96
CA VAL A 35 -11.01 16.35 -0.17
C VAL A 35 -11.55 16.40 1.24
N LEU A 36 -12.11 15.29 1.73
CA LEU A 36 -12.64 15.14 3.09
C LEU A 36 -11.74 14.21 3.89
N ASP A 37 -11.24 14.67 5.04
CA ASP A 37 -10.36 13.87 5.89
C ASP A 37 -10.67 14.07 7.38
N SER A 38 -10.84 12.98 8.11
CA SER A 38 -11.12 12.98 9.54
C SER A 38 -9.90 13.21 10.44
N ARG A 39 -8.68 13.23 9.88
CA ARG A 39 -7.40 13.24 10.62
C ARG A 39 -7.19 12.05 11.57
N ALA A 40 -7.93 10.97 11.40
CA ALA A 40 -7.81 9.80 12.27
C ALA A 40 -6.46 9.06 12.10
N GLY A 41 -5.60 9.53 11.20
CA GLY A 41 -4.39 8.84 10.81
C GLY A 41 -4.69 7.63 9.91
N GLY A 42 -3.67 6.85 9.56
CA GLY A 42 -3.85 5.69 8.70
C GLY A 42 -2.52 5.09 8.24
N ALA A 43 -2.58 4.17 7.29
CA ALA A 43 -1.41 3.47 6.76
C ALA A 43 -0.32 4.42 6.22
N THR A 44 -0.68 5.57 5.69
CA THR A 44 0.26 6.59 5.20
C THR A 44 1.19 7.10 6.31
N HIS A 45 0.67 7.30 7.52
CA HIS A 45 1.43 7.78 8.68
C HIS A 45 2.21 6.66 9.37
N ALA A 46 1.77 5.42 9.20
CA ALA A 46 2.36 4.27 9.85
C ALA A 46 3.32 3.48 8.93
N GLY A 47 3.32 3.72 7.63
CA GLY A 47 4.08 2.94 6.66
C GLY A 47 5.56 3.37 6.55
N MET A 48 6.37 2.49 5.96
CA MET A 48 7.81 2.72 5.76
C MET A 48 8.11 3.72 4.64
N GLY A 49 7.22 3.86 3.67
CA GLY A 49 7.44 4.77 2.53
C GLY A 49 8.30 4.16 1.43
N HIS A 50 8.19 2.87 1.21
CA HIS A 50 8.82 2.18 0.09
C HIS A 50 8.27 2.62 -1.26
N LEU A 51 9.15 2.81 -2.23
CA LEU A 51 8.86 2.89 -3.66
C LEU A 51 9.61 1.75 -4.32
N VAL A 52 8.98 0.59 -4.42
CA VAL A 52 9.62 -0.68 -4.80
C VAL A 52 8.95 -1.31 -6.00
N MET A 53 9.76 -1.99 -6.80
CA MET A 53 9.27 -2.83 -7.87
C MET A 53 8.84 -4.17 -7.29
N MET A 54 7.54 -4.49 -7.39
CA MET A 54 6.97 -5.78 -7.06
C MET A 54 6.47 -6.46 -8.32
N ASP A 55 6.54 -7.79 -8.36
CA ASP A 55 6.28 -8.58 -9.55
C ASP A 55 5.62 -9.95 -9.24
N ASP A 56 4.96 -10.06 -8.09
CA ASP A 56 4.29 -11.30 -7.69
C ASP A 56 3.16 -11.68 -8.68
N THR A 57 2.52 -10.68 -9.31
CA THR A 57 1.58 -10.88 -10.42
C THR A 57 1.86 -9.89 -11.56
N ALA A 58 1.38 -10.21 -12.77
CA ALA A 58 1.50 -9.29 -13.92
C ALA A 58 0.80 -7.95 -13.66
N ALA A 59 -0.38 -7.97 -13.06
CA ALA A 59 -1.15 -6.76 -12.75
C ALA A 59 -0.43 -5.89 -11.71
N GLU A 60 0.10 -6.48 -10.64
CA GLU A 60 0.87 -5.76 -9.63
C GLU A 60 2.11 -5.12 -10.23
N ARG A 61 2.85 -5.87 -11.03
CA ARG A 61 4.04 -5.39 -11.75
C ARG A 61 3.71 -4.19 -12.64
N ASP A 62 2.65 -4.27 -13.45
CA ASP A 62 2.28 -3.21 -14.38
C ASP A 62 1.87 -1.92 -13.64
N LEU A 63 1.15 -2.06 -12.52
CA LEU A 63 0.78 -0.95 -11.64
C LEU A 63 2.02 -0.34 -10.96
N CYS A 64 2.94 -1.17 -10.44
CA CYS A 64 4.19 -0.70 -9.84
C CYS A 64 5.07 0.01 -10.88
N ALA A 65 5.26 -0.57 -12.07
CA ALA A 65 6.05 0.05 -13.13
C ALA A 65 5.46 1.39 -13.60
N CYS A 66 4.13 1.46 -13.76
CA CYS A 66 3.43 2.71 -14.05
C CYS A 66 3.69 3.75 -12.95
N SER A 67 3.52 3.35 -11.69
CA SER A 67 3.67 4.24 -10.52
C SER A 67 5.09 4.75 -10.36
N LEU A 68 6.09 3.89 -10.48
CA LEU A 68 7.51 4.28 -10.32
C LEU A 68 7.96 5.27 -11.40
N ARG A 69 7.41 5.17 -12.63
CA ARG A 69 7.65 6.20 -13.64
C ARG A 69 7.08 7.57 -13.25
N LEU A 70 5.89 7.58 -12.63
CA LEU A 70 5.26 8.81 -12.13
C LEU A 70 6.00 9.36 -10.92
N TRP A 71 6.43 8.50 -9.97
CA TRP A 71 7.25 8.90 -8.83
C TRP A 71 8.54 9.60 -9.24
N ARG A 72 9.26 9.06 -10.26
CA ARG A 72 10.49 9.71 -10.77
C ARG A 72 10.23 11.10 -11.35
N LYS A 73 9.05 11.34 -11.93
CA LYS A 73 8.67 12.69 -12.39
C LYS A 73 8.39 13.61 -11.20
N LEU A 74 7.59 13.14 -10.23
CA LEU A 74 7.26 13.91 -9.02
C LEU A 74 8.50 14.23 -8.17
N ALA A 75 9.47 13.32 -8.11
CA ALA A 75 10.69 13.48 -7.32
C ALA A 75 11.53 14.69 -7.70
N ARG A 76 11.40 15.21 -8.92
CA ARG A 76 12.14 16.39 -9.39
C ARG A 76 11.77 17.67 -8.63
N ASP A 77 10.53 17.74 -8.16
CA ASP A 77 9.95 18.92 -7.51
C ASP A 77 9.70 18.70 -6.01
N MET A 78 10.09 17.51 -5.49
CA MET A 78 9.86 17.18 -4.09
C MET A 78 10.79 17.99 -3.16
N PRO A 79 10.25 18.65 -2.13
CA PRO A 79 11.07 19.30 -1.11
C PRO A 79 11.79 18.25 -0.25
N ALA A 80 12.86 18.68 0.43
CA ALA A 80 13.66 17.84 1.33
C ALA A 80 12.80 17.17 2.43
N SER A 81 11.71 17.81 2.86
CA SER A 81 10.77 17.24 3.84
C SER A 81 10.10 15.95 3.41
N CYS A 82 9.95 15.71 2.10
CA CYS A 82 9.45 14.45 1.56
C CYS A 82 10.47 13.30 1.65
N ALA A 83 11.74 13.61 1.98
CA ALA A 83 12.83 12.66 2.17
C ALA A 83 12.96 11.62 1.02
N TYR A 84 12.71 12.03 -0.22
CA TYR A 84 12.93 11.17 -1.39
C TYR A 84 14.40 10.82 -1.51
N ARG A 85 14.68 9.53 -1.62
CA ARG A 85 16.05 9.03 -1.90
C ARG A 85 15.95 7.77 -2.75
N GLN A 86 16.55 7.79 -3.93
CA GLN A 86 16.72 6.59 -4.75
C GLN A 86 17.95 5.83 -4.24
N CYS A 87 17.72 4.94 -3.27
CA CYS A 87 18.77 4.13 -2.66
C CYS A 87 18.84 2.70 -3.20
N GLY A 88 17.87 2.30 -4.00
CA GLY A 88 17.73 0.91 -4.45
C GLY A 88 17.24 -0.03 -3.35
N THR A 89 16.84 -1.23 -3.75
CA THR A 89 16.49 -2.33 -2.83
C THR A 89 17.43 -3.49 -3.06
N LEU A 90 17.93 -4.09 -1.98
CA LEU A 90 18.61 -5.39 -1.98
C LEU A 90 17.68 -6.43 -1.38
N TRP A 91 17.23 -7.37 -2.21
CA TRP A 91 16.49 -8.56 -1.80
C TRP A 91 17.51 -9.63 -1.45
N LEU A 92 17.71 -9.82 -0.14
CA LEU A 92 18.79 -10.66 0.39
C LEU A 92 18.47 -12.14 0.27
N ALA A 93 19.40 -12.90 -0.27
CA ALA A 93 19.36 -14.35 -0.36
C ALA A 93 20.24 -14.97 0.73
N SER A 94 19.66 -15.77 1.61
CA SER A 94 20.35 -16.41 2.72
C SER A 94 21.02 -17.75 2.34
N ASN A 95 20.61 -18.34 1.20
CA ASN A 95 21.07 -19.64 0.73
C ASN A 95 21.02 -19.74 -0.80
N ALA A 96 21.50 -20.86 -1.35
CA ALA A 96 21.56 -21.09 -2.79
C ALA A 96 20.17 -21.10 -3.44
N ALA A 97 19.15 -21.68 -2.79
CA ALA A 97 17.79 -21.73 -3.34
C ALA A 97 17.17 -20.32 -3.46
N GLU A 98 17.41 -19.45 -2.49
CA GLU A 98 17.00 -18.05 -2.58
C GLU A 98 17.80 -17.29 -3.66
N MET A 99 19.10 -17.62 -3.88
CA MET A 99 19.85 -17.04 -5.00
C MET A 99 19.31 -17.50 -6.37
N ASP A 100 18.81 -18.72 -6.49
CA ASP A 100 18.16 -19.17 -7.73
C ASP A 100 16.86 -18.39 -7.98
N LEU A 101 16.08 -18.14 -6.93
CA LEU A 101 14.91 -17.25 -7.02
C LEU A 101 15.31 -15.82 -7.39
N ALA A 102 16.41 -15.30 -6.83
CA ALA A 102 16.94 -13.99 -7.19
C ALA A 102 17.29 -13.88 -8.67
N ARG A 103 17.91 -14.92 -9.24
CA ARG A 103 18.23 -14.98 -10.68
C ARG A 103 16.97 -15.04 -11.54
N GLN A 104 16.00 -15.86 -11.18
CA GLN A 104 14.71 -15.96 -11.90
C GLN A 104 13.98 -14.59 -11.91
N ARG A 105 13.91 -13.91 -10.77
CA ARG A 105 13.33 -12.55 -10.69
C ARG A 105 14.12 -11.53 -11.50
N HIS A 106 15.46 -11.59 -11.45
CA HIS A 106 16.31 -10.74 -12.28
C HIS A 106 16.00 -10.90 -13.78
N ASP A 107 15.91 -12.15 -14.26
CA ASP A 107 15.61 -12.43 -15.66
C ASP A 107 14.21 -11.94 -16.04
N ALA A 108 13.22 -12.11 -15.18
CA ALA A 108 11.87 -11.58 -15.38
C ALA A 108 11.84 -10.05 -15.46
N LEU A 109 12.54 -9.36 -14.57
CA LEU A 109 12.65 -7.89 -14.59
C LEU A 109 13.39 -7.39 -15.83
N ARG A 110 14.47 -8.07 -16.23
CA ARG A 110 15.26 -7.73 -17.40
C ARG A 110 14.46 -7.83 -18.71
N THR A 111 13.65 -8.88 -18.86
CA THR A 111 12.76 -9.03 -20.04
C THR A 111 11.77 -7.89 -20.18
N GLN A 112 11.50 -7.15 -19.11
CA GLN A 112 10.59 -6.02 -19.07
C GLN A 112 11.31 -4.65 -19.10
N GLY A 113 12.63 -4.68 -19.30
CA GLY A 113 13.44 -3.46 -19.34
C GLY A 113 13.59 -2.78 -17.96
N ILE A 114 13.37 -3.50 -16.86
CA ILE A 114 13.55 -2.98 -15.50
C ILE A 114 15.00 -3.25 -15.05
N PRO A 115 15.79 -2.20 -14.78
CA PRO A 115 17.18 -2.35 -14.38
C PRO A 115 17.31 -3.08 -13.04
N SER A 116 17.93 -4.24 -13.07
CA SER A 116 18.24 -5.07 -11.90
C SER A 116 19.57 -5.78 -12.09
N ALA A 117 20.15 -6.32 -11.02
CA ALA A 117 21.37 -7.10 -11.04
C ALA A 117 21.35 -8.14 -9.91
N THR A 118 21.98 -9.28 -10.12
CA THR A 118 22.31 -10.22 -9.03
C THR A 118 23.68 -9.86 -8.47
N LEU A 119 23.80 -9.84 -7.16
CA LEU A 119 25.05 -9.65 -6.43
C LEU A 119 25.46 -10.97 -5.81
N ASP A 120 26.73 -11.36 -5.96
CA ASP A 120 27.29 -12.45 -5.17
C ASP A 120 27.56 -12.02 -3.71
N ALA A 121 27.99 -12.98 -2.87
CA ALA A 121 28.26 -12.73 -1.45
C ALA A 121 29.33 -11.65 -1.23
N GLY A 122 30.39 -11.63 -2.08
CA GLY A 122 31.48 -10.67 -1.99
C GLY A 122 31.03 -9.26 -2.41
N GLU A 123 30.25 -9.15 -3.48
CA GLU A 123 29.68 -7.88 -3.93
C GLU A 123 28.68 -7.31 -2.92
N LEU A 124 27.83 -8.18 -2.34
CA LEU A 124 26.92 -7.81 -1.28
C LEU A 124 27.64 -7.26 -0.06
N ALA A 125 28.66 -7.95 0.42
CA ALA A 125 29.46 -7.51 1.58
C ALA A 125 30.16 -6.18 1.34
N ARG A 126 30.60 -5.89 0.11
CA ARG A 126 31.19 -4.57 -0.24
C ARG A 126 30.16 -3.46 -0.26
N GLN A 127 28.93 -3.73 -0.68
CA GLN A 127 27.86 -2.71 -0.75
C GLN A 127 27.20 -2.46 0.60
N GLU A 128 27.07 -3.50 1.44
CA GLU A 128 26.44 -3.46 2.76
C GLU A 128 27.31 -4.21 3.80
N PRO A 129 28.41 -3.59 4.25
CA PRO A 129 29.38 -4.25 5.12
C PRO A 129 28.86 -4.55 6.53
N MET A 130 27.72 -3.98 6.92
CA MET A 130 27.08 -4.22 8.22
C MET A 130 26.21 -5.49 8.23
N LEU A 131 25.94 -6.08 7.08
CA LEU A 131 25.20 -7.37 7.01
C LEU A 131 26.05 -8.50 7.59
N ARG A 132 25.36 -9.46 8.19
CA ARG A 132 26.02 -10.68 8.69
C ARG A 132 26.76 -11.41 7.56
N PRO A 133 27.88 -12.08 7.87
CA PRO A 133 28.54 -12.97 6.90
C PRO A 133 27.64 -14.19 6.57
N GLY A 134 27.96 -14.88 5.47
CA GLY A 134 27.32 -16.12 5.07
C GLY A 134 25.98 -15.95 4.34
N LEU A 135 25.62 -14.73 3.91
CA LEU A 135 24.55 -14.53 2.92
C LEU A 135 25.03 -14.99 1.55
N ALA A 136 24.16 -15.65 0.77
CA ALA A 136 24.51 -16.16 -0.56
C ALA A 136 24.63 -15.05 -1.62
N GLY A 137 23.97 -13.90 -1.41
CA GLY A 137 23.95 -12.77 -2.30
C GLY A 137 22.67 -11.97 -2.22
N ALA A 138 22.31 -11.26 -3.29
CA ALA A 138 21.09 -10.48 -3.37
C ALA A 138 20.63 -10.25 -4.82
N LEU A 139 19.34 -9.94 -4.97
CA LEU A 139 18.81 -9.24 -6.14
C LEU A 139 18.81 -7.73 -5.83
N LYS A 140 19.48 -6.94 -6.64
CA LYS A 140 19.49 -5.47 -6.58
C LYS A 140 18.52 -4.88 -7.59
N VAL A 141 17.61 -4.02 -7.13
CA VAL A 141 16.75 -3.19 -7.98
C VAL A 141 17.14 -1.71 -7.75
N ALA A 142 18.01 -1.20 -8.60
CA ALA A 142 18.64 0.11 -8.41
C ALA A 142 17.66 1.29 -8.56
N GLY A 143 16.54 1.09 -9.25
CA GLY A 143 15.52 2.11 -9.49
C GLY A 143 14.56 2.36 -8.35
N ASP A 144 14.63 1.53 -7.30
CA ASP A 144 13.79 1.66 -6.12
C ASP A 144 14.23 2.85 -5.25
N ALA A 145 13.28 3.37 -4.49
CA ALA A 145 13.47 4.58 -3.70
C ALA A 145 12.68 4.53 -2.39
N ILE A 146 12.87 5.54 -1.57
CA ILE A 146 12.11 5.79 -0.35
C ILE A 146 11.54 7.19 -0.34
N VAL A 147 10.45 7.38 0.42
CA VAL A 147 9.87 8.68 0.73
C VAL A 147 9.42 8.74 2.19
N TYR A 148 9.19 9.93 2.69
CA TYR A 148 8.43 10.15 3.92
C TYR A 148 6.97 10.43 3.57
N ALA A 149 6.17 9.38 3.43
CA ALA A 149 4.80 9.46 2.96
C ALA A 149 3.90 10.44 3.72
N PRO A 150 4.05 10.64 5.07
CA PRO A 150 3.31 11.66 5.80
C PRO A 150 3.54 13.10 5.33
N ALA A 151 4.70 13.40 4.73
CA ALA A 151 4.96 14.73 4.14
C ALA A 151 4.56 14.79 2.66
N VAL A 152 4.59 13.66 1.95
CA VAL A 152 4.27 13.59 0.52
C VAL A 152 2.78 13.84 0.27
N ALA A 153 1.88 13.26 1.08
CA ALA A 153 0.45 13.41 0.86
C ALA A 153 0.00 14.89 0.93
N PRO A 154 0.31 15.68 1.98
CA PRO A 154 -0.03 17.10 2.00
C PRO A 154 0.72 17.91 0.93
N TRP A 155 1.95 17.53 0.57
CA TRP A 155 2.66 18.18 -0.53
C TRP A 155 1.93 18.02 -1.85
N LEU A 156 1.44 16.81 -2.19
CA LEU A 156 0.65 16.59 -3.41
C LEU A 156 -0.60 17.48 -3.46
N LEU A 157 -1.33 17.59 -2.36
CA LEU A 157 -2.52 18.47 -2.29
C LEU A 157 -2.12 19.93 -2.49
N ALA A 158 -1.03 20.38 -1.91
CA ALA A 158 -0.54 21.75 -2.02
C ALA A 158 -0.10 22.12 -3.45
N GLN A 159 0.38 21.14 -4.26
CA GLN A 159 0.77 21.38 -5.66
C GLN A 159 -0.41 21.84 -6.55
N ARG A 160 -1.66 21.63 -6.11
CA ARG A 160 -2.89 21.98 -6.84
C ARG A 160 -3.88 22.75 -5.96
N ALA A 161 -3.37 23.54 -5.01
CA ALA A 161 -4.19 24.26 -4.02
C ALA A 161 -5.26 25.19 -4.64
N SER A 162 -5.09 25.64 -5.88
CA SER A 162 -6.10 26.44 -6.58
C SER A 162 -7.34 25.65 -7.01
N ARG A 163 -7.24 24.30 -7.05
CA ARG A 163 -8.33 23.39 -7.44
C ARG A 163 -8.67 22.34 -6.39
N ILE A 164 -7.90 22.26 -5.31
CA ILE A 164 -8.14 21.30 -4.24
C ILE A 164 -8.53 22.04 -2.96
N ASN A 165 -9.73 21.79 -2.49
CA ASN A 165 -10.21 22.26 -1.18
C ASN A 165 -10.18 21.10 -0.19
N LEU A 166 -9.36 21.18 0.85
CA LEU A 166 -9.27 20.18 1.91
C LEU A 166 -10.16 20.60 3.10
N LEU A 167 -11.17 19.80 3.39
CA LEU A 167 -12.05 19.96 4.53
C LEU A 167 -11.79 18.89 5.58
N HIS A 168 -11.58 19.30 6.82
CA HIS A 168 -11.45 18.37 7.95
C HIS A 168 -12.85 18.00 8.45
N ALA A 169 -13.29 16.80 8.05
CA ALA A 169 -14.62 16.30 8.40
C ALA A 169 -14.63 14.76 8.33
N THR A 170 -15.46 14.15 9.15
CA THR A 170 -15.72 12.70 9.10
C THR A 170 -16.96 12.45 8.26
N VAL A 171 -16.83 11.57 7.27
CA VAL A 171 -17.93 11.08 6.46
C VAL A 171 -18.59 9.92 7.19
N SER A 172 -19.90 10.01 7.42
CA SER A 172 -20.71 8.98 8.06
C SER A 172 -21.47 8.08 7.08
N ALA A 173 -21.77 8.60 5.88
CA ALA A 173 -22.40 7.82 4.81
C ALA A 173 -21.99 8.34 3.44
N VAL A 174 -21.99 7.42 2.46
CA VAL A 174 -21.72 7.71 1.05
C VAL A 174 -22.78 7.07 0.17
N GLU A 175 -23.27 7.82 -0.78
CA GLU A 175 -24.22 7.38 -1.81
C GLU A 175 -23.82 8.02 -3.14
N ALA A 176 -23.79 7.24 -4.20
CA ALA A 176 -23.57 7.72 -5.58
C ALA A 176 -22.71 9.00 -5.69
N ASN A 177 -23.39 10.14 -5.74
CA ASN A 177 -22.80 11.47 -5.97
C ASN A 177 -22.88 12.42 -4.75
N HIS A 178 -23.18 11.90 -3.55
CA HIS A 178 -23.19 12.72 -2.34
C HIS A 178 -22.67 11.98 -1.10
N VAL A 179 -22.24 12.76 -0.12
CA VAL A 179 -21.75 12.27 1.17
C VAL A 179 -22.50 12.97 2.30
N THR A 180 -22.69 12.25 3.39
CA THR A 180 -23.21 12.81 4.65
C THR A 180 -22.06 12.84 5.66
N LEU A 181 -21.87 14.00 6.30
CA LEU A 181 -20.88 14.17 7.36
C LEU A 181 -21.48 13.85 8.72
N GLU A 182 -20.65 13.55 9.72
CA GLU A 182 -21.11 13.29 11.10
C GLU A 182 -21.86 14.47 11.72
N ASP A 183 -21.58 15.71 11.30
CA ASP A 183 -22.27 16.91 11.76
C ASP A 183 -23.63 17.14 11.04
N GLY A 184 -24.06 16.21 10.21
CA GLY A 184 -25.31 16.23 9.47
C GLY A 184 -25.30 17.06 8.19
N ARG A 185 -24.18 17.69 7.80
CA ARG A 185 -24.05 18.34 6.49
C ARG A 185 -24.08 17.31 5.37
N ARG A 186 -24.68 17.66 4.24
CA ARG A 186 -24.65 16.86 3.02
C ARG A 186 -23.91 17.64 1.94
N LEU A 187 -22.91 16.99 1.33
CA LEU A 187 -22.13 17.54 0.23
C LEU A 187 -22.39 16.74 -1.04
N THR A 188 -22.43 17.41 -2.19
CA THR A 188 -22.67 16.79 -3.50
C THR A 188 -21.56 17.13 -4.47
N ALA A 189 -21.30 16.21 -5.40
CA ALA A 189 -20.39 16.37 -6.53
C ALA A 189 -20.88 15.50 -7.70
N THR A 190 -20.28 15.64 -8.87
CA THR A 190 -20.54 14.76 -10.01
C THR A 190 -20.07 13.33 -9.75
N ALA A 191 -18.98 13.19 -8.98
CA ALA A 191 -18.44 11.88 -8.59
C ALA A 191 -17.91 11.92 -7.14
N VAL A 192 -17.92 10.76 -6.48
CA VAL A 192 -17.32 10.54 -5.15
C VAL A 192 -16.28 9.43 -5.26
N VAL A 193 -15.07 9.68 -4.78
CA VAL A 193 -13.97 8.70 -4.71
C VAL A 193 -13.74 8.30 -3.26
N VAL A 194 -13.91 7.03 -2.94
CA VAL A 194 -13.58 6.46 -1.62
C VAL A 194 -12.12 6.03 -1.62
N ALA A 195 -11.28 6.69 -0.81
CA ALA A 195 -9.83 6.47 -0.71
C ALA A 195 -9.32 6.50 0.75
N ASN A 196 -10.19 6.20 1.73
CA ASN A 196 -9.91 6.30 3.17
C ASN A 196 -9.39 4.99 3.80
N GLY A 197 -8.71 4.16 3.01
CA GLY A 197 -7.99 2.96 3.48
C GLY A 197 -8.92 1.94 4.14
N ILE A 198 -8.55 1.45 5.33
CA ILE A 198 -9.35 0.44 6.03
C ILE A 198 -10.73 0.95 6.47
N GLN A 199 -10.87 2.26 6.69
CA GLN A 199 -12.14 2.88 7.07
C GLN A 199 -13.18 2.85 5.94
N ALA A 200 -12.79 2.52 4.71
CA ALA A 200 -13.72 2.35 3.60
C ALA A 200 -14.79 1.28 3.89
N THR A 201 -14.47 0.26 4.68
CA THR A 201 -15.42 -0.79 5.08
C THR A 201 -16.54 -0.30 5.99
N GLN A 202 -16.35 0.84 6.68
CA GLN A 202 -17.40 1.46 7.49
C GLN A 202 -18.44 2.16 6.60
N LEU A 203 -18.00 2.71 5.47
CA LEU A 203 -18.87 3.37 4.49
C LEU A 203 -19.49 2.37 3.51
N LEU A 204 -18.77 1.33 3.16
CA LEU A 204 -19.13 0.31 2.18
C LEU A 204 -18.80 -1.09 2.74
N PRO A 205 -19.69 -1.67 3.59
CA PRO A 205 -19.43 -2.96 4.25
C PRO A 205 -19.25 -4.15 3.29
N ALA A 206 -19.73 -4.04 2.05
CA ALA A 206 -19.55 -5.07 1.03
C ALA A 206 -18.14 -5.14 0.43
N LEU A 207 -17.24 -4.21 0.75
CA LEU A 207 -15.86 -4.25 0.30
C LEU A 207 -15.11 -5.43 0.95
N PRO A 208 -14.48 -6.32 0.18
CA PRO A 208 -13.76 -7.47 0.71
C PRO A 208 -12.38 -7.05 1.23
N ILE A 209 -12.35 -6.13 2.18
CA ILE A 209 -11.12 -5.57 2.76
C ILE A 209 -11.02 -5.99 4.21
N ARG A 210 -9.87 -6.57 4.57
CA ARG A 210 -9.51 -6.93 5.95
C ARG A 210 -8.35 -6.08 6.43
N ALA A 211 -8.35 -5.77 7.73
CA ALA A 211 -7.24 -5.11 8.36
C ALA A 211 -6.07 -6.09 8.54
N ARG A 212 -4.86 -5.65 8.15
CA ARG A 212 -3.62 -6.38 8.38
C ARG A 212 -2.69 -5.47 9.19
N LYS A 213 -2.60 -5.73 10.50
CA LYS A 213 -1.76 -4.97 11.42
C LYS A 213 -0.27 -5.23 11.15
N GLY A 214 0.53 -4.20 11.22
CA GLY A 214 2.00 -4.27 11.14
C GLY A 214 2.66 -3.42 12.21
N HIS A 215 3.86 -3.84 12.64
CA HIS A 215 4.69 -3.14 13.62
C HIS A 215 5.90 -2.53 12.93
N LEU A 216 6.33 -1.37 13.41
CA LEU A 216 7.54 -0.68 12.99
C LEU A 216 8.31 -0.16 14.20
N VAL A 217 9.63 -0.06 14.05
CA VAL A 217 10.56 0.56 14.99
C VAL A 217 11.45 1.54 14.23
N ILE A 218 11.77 2.67 14.84
CA ILE A 218 12.80 3.59 14.34
C ILE A 218 13.89 3.75 15.39
N THR A 219 15.15 3.68 14.94
CA THR A 219 16.32 3.88 15.80
C THR A 219 16.56 5.35 16.08
N ASP A 220 17.46 5.63 17.01
CA ASP A 220 18.13 6.92 17.09
C ASP A 220 19.01 7.15 15.85
N ARG A 221 19.65 8.31 15.76
CA ARG A 221 20.51 8.71 14.65
C ARG A 221 21.90 8.13 14.82
N TYR A 222 22.35 7.43 13.79
CA TYR A 222 23.71 6.87 13.72
C TYR A 222 24.38 7.33 12.43
N PRO A 223 25.73 7.32 12.36
CA PRO A 223 26.41 7.46 11.08
C PRO A 223 25.85 6.50 10.05
N VAL A 224 25.87 6.87 8.77
CA VAL A 224 25.33 6.03 7.69
C VAL A 224 25.97 4.65 7.73
N CYS A 225 25.17 3.64 8.05
CA CYS A 225 25.62 2.25 8.19
C CYS A 225 24.87 1.30 7.25
N VAL A 226 23.79 1.77 6.63
CA VAL A 226 22.99 1.03 5.63
C VAL A 226 22.76 1.94 4.43
N ASN A 227 23.04 1.46 3.23
CA ASN A 227 23.02 2.25 2.01
C ASN A 227 21.73 2.06 1.20
N HIS A 228 21.16 0.84 1.22
CA HIS A 228 20.00 0.43 0.45
C HIS A 228 18.82 0.06 1.35
N GLN A 229 17.64 -0.05 0.78
CA GLN A 229 16.56 -0.79 1.42
C GLN A 229 16.96 -2.27 1.45
N LEU A 230 16.91 -2.91 2.62
CA LEU A 230 17.27 -4.30 2.82
C LEU A 230 16.03 -5.11 3.12
N VAL A 231 15.72 -6.10 2.31
CA VAL A 231 14.54 -6.98 2.46
C VAL A 231 14.98 -8.42 2.24
N GLU A 232 14.52 -9.35 3.08
CA GLU A 232 14.77 -10.76 2.83
C GLU A 232 13.96 -11.28 1.63
N LEU A 233 14.60 -12.06 0.77
CA LEU A 233 13.95 -12.57 -0.45
C LEU A 233 12.84 -13.60 -0.16
N GLY A 234 12.99 -14.36 0.92
CA GLY A 234 11.97 -15.30 1.42
C GLY A 234 10.70 -14.63 1.97
N TYR A 235 10.64 -13.30 1.98
CA TYR A 235 9.51 -12.51 2.47
C TYR A 235 8.18 -12.88 1.81
N ALA A 236 8.16 -13.07 0.49
CA ALA A 236 6.94 -13.42 -0.25
C ALA A 236 6.41 -14.80 0.17
N ALA A 237 7.28 -15.80 0.33
CA ALA A 237 6.88 -17.15 0.73
C ALA A 237 6.32 -17.18 2.17
N SER A 238 6.91 -16.41 3.10
CA SER A 238 6.43 -16.32 4.49
C SER A 238 5.20 -15.46 4.65
N ALA A 239 5.00 -14.50 3.73
CA ALA A 239 3.96 -13.49 3.80
C ALA A 239 2.60 -13.92 3.26
N HIS A 240 2.57 -14.83 2.29
CA HIS A 240 1.36 -15.25 1.60
C HIS A 240 0.73 -16.55 2.13
N HIS A 241 1.45 -17.32 2.96
CA HIS A 241 1.04 -18.67 3.37
C HIS A 241 0.55 -18.82 4.81
N SER A 242 0.48 -17.75 5.62
CA SER A 242 0.00 -17.87 7.01
C SER A 242 -1.16 -16.94 7.30
N ASP A 243 -2.29 -17.50 7.68
CA ASP A 243 -3.40 -16.77 8.34
C ASP A 243 -3.02 -16.30 9.76
N GLY A 244 -1.79 -16.60 10.19
CA GLY A 244 -1.27 -16.25 11.50
C GLY A 244 -0.39 -15.00 11.50
N THR A 245 0.27 -14.77 12.64
CA THR A 245 1.25 -13.69 12.81
C THR A 245 2.59 -14.07 12.20
N SER A 246 3.08 -13.29 11.23
CA SER A 246 4.40 -13.44 10.62
C SER A 246 5.28 -12.21 10.83
N VAL A 247 6.60 -12.43 10.82
CA VAL A 247 7.61 -11.36 10.84
C VAL A 247 8.61 -11.60 9.72
N ALA A 248 9.12 -10.51 9.14
CA ALA A 248 10.11 -10.58 8.08
C ALA A 248 11.16 -9.47 8.26
N PHE A 249 12.38 -9.71 7.76
CA PHE A 249 13.44 -8.72 7.78
C PHE A 249 13.17 -7.64 6.73
N ASN A 250 13.10 -6.40 7.19
CA ASN A 250 13.00 -5.22 6.35
C ASN A 250 13.62 -4.04 7.09
N VAL A 251 14.70 -3.47 6.56
CA VAL A 251 15.36 -2.29 7.11
C VAL A 251 15.50 -1.23 6.04
N GLN A 252 15.15 -0.01 6.38
CA GLN A 252 15.21 1.13 5.48
C GLN A 252 16.05 2.25 6.10
N PRO A 253 17.12 2.72 5.42
CA PRO A 253 17.89 3.89 5.88
C PRO A 253 17.10 5.18 5.64
N ARG A 254 17.10 6.06 6.65
CA ARG A 254 16.49 7.39 6.52
C ARG A 254 17.58 8.44 6.25
N PRO A 255 17.31 9.51 5.48
CA PRO A 255 18.28 10.58 5.26
C PRO A 255 18.78 11.26 6.54
N THR A 256 18.02 11.09 7.63
CA THR A 256 18.34 11.61 8.97
C THR A 256 19.37 10.78 9.75
N GLY A 257 19.86 9.65 9.19
CA GLY A 257 20.75 8.70 9.87
C GLY A 257 20.05 7.67 10.74
N GLN A 258 18.71 7.64 10.73
CA GLN A 258 17.93 6.65 11.44
C GLN A 258 17.70 5.41 10.57
N LEU A 259 17.48 4.26 11.20
CA LEU A 259 17.02 3.06 10.54
C LEU A 259 15.55 2.81 10.91
N LEU A 260 14.72 2.60 9.90
CA LEU A 260 13.35 2.16 10.07
C LEU A 260 13.29 0.65 9.88
N ILE A 261 12.84 -0.07 10.91
CA ILE A 261 12.86 -1.53 10.99
C ILE A 261 11.44 -2.05 10.93
N GLY A 262 11.19 -3.01 10.08
CA GLY A 262 9.96 -3.77 9.91
C GLY A 262 10.29 -5.20 9.49
N SER A 263 9.31 -5.99 9.21
CA SER A 263 7.90 -5.75 9.32
C SER A 263 7.21 -6.96 9.94
N SER A 264 6.00 -6.75 10.41
CA SER A 264 5.14 -7.85 10.84
C SER A 264 3.80 -7.80 10.11
N ARG A 265 3.09 -8.92 10.16
CA ARG A 265 1.74 -9.06 9.63
C ARG A 265 0.90 -9.87 10.62
N GLN A 266 -0.20 -9.29 11.07
CA GLN A 266 -1.22 -9.95 11.90
C GLN A 266 -2.58 -9.68 11.26
N PHE A 267 -3.34 -10.74 10.99
CA PHE A 267 -4.73 -10.62 10.60
C PHE A 267 -5.64 -10.49 11.82
N ASP A 268 -6.81 -9.93 11.61
CA ASP A 268 -7.95 -9.91 12.55
C ASP A 268 -7.69 -9.22 13.89
N SER A 269 -6.59 -8.47 14.01
CA SER A 269 -6.34 -7.60 15.16
C SER A 269 -6.61 -6.15 14.76
N LEU A 270 -7.62 -5.54 15.37
CA LEU A 270 -7.92 -4.10 15.26
C LEU A 270 -7.37 -3.29 16.44
N ASP A 271 -6.73 -3.96 17.39
CA ASP A 271 -6.03 -3.30 18.51
C ASP A 271 -4.77 -2.59 17.98
N ALA A 272 -4.69 -1.28 18.20
CA ALA A 272 -3.54 -0.47 17.82
C ALA A 272 -2.35 -0.58 18.79
N ALA A 273 -2.47 -1.26 19.91
CA ALA A 273 -1.38 -1.46 20.85
C ALA A 273 -0.22 -2.24 20.23
N VAL A 274 1.00 -1.92 20.64
CA VAL A 274 2.20 -2.66 20.22
C VAL A 274 2.20 -4.01 20.94
N ASP A 275 2.22 -5.09 20.16
CA ASP A 275 2.41 -6.45 20.67
C ASP A 275 3.91 -6.69 20.91
N SER A 276 4.28 -6.83 22.20
CA SER A 276 5.67 -6.97 22.61
C SER A 276 6.32 -8.27 22.12
N GLN A 277 5.56 -9.36 21.99
CA GLN A 277 6.08 -10.65 21.51
C GLN A 277 6.36 -10.57 20.00
N VAL A 278 5.46 -9.97 19.23
CA VAL A 278 5.66 -9.75 17.79
C VAL A 278 6.83 -8.79 17.57
N MET A 279 6.93 -7.75 18.39
CA MET A 279 8.03 -6.78 18.33
C MET A 279 9.39 -7.47 18.60
N ALA A 280 9.47 -8.28 19.65
CA ALA A 280 10.68 -9.02 19.99
C ALA A 280 11.11 -9.97 18.85
N ARG A 281 10.18 -10.74 18.27
CA ARG A 281 10.43 -11.61 17.12
C ARG A 281 10.94 -10.83 15.91
N MET A 282 10.33 -9.66 15.63
CA MET A 282 10.72 -8.80 14.51
C MET A 282 12.14 -8.25 14.70
N LEU A 283 12.48 -7.78 15.90
CA LEU A 283 13.82 -7.28 16.21
C LEU A 283 14.88 -8.39 16.19
N GLN A 284 14.57 -9.58 16.73
CA GLN A 284 15.45 -10.75 16.63
C GLN A 284 15.70 -11.13 15.16
N ARG A 285 14.65 -11.12 14.30
CA ARG A 285 14.82 -11.36 12.88
C ARG A 285 15.70 -10.30 12.22
N ALA A 286 15.52 -9.04 12.58
CA ALA A 286 16.32 -7.94 12.05
C ALA A 286 17.80 -8.05 12.48
N ALA A 287 18.08 -8.31 13.75
CA ALA A 287 19.44 -8.51 14.27
C ALA A 287 20.14 -9.75 13.67
N ALA A 288 19.37 -10.78 13.29
CA ALA A 288 19.92 -11.95 12.60
C ALA A 288 20.49 -11.62 11.22
N TYR A 289 20.04 -10.57 10.54
CA TYR A 289 20.59 -10.08 9.28
C TYR A 289 21.59 -8.93 9.47
N LEU A 290 21.32 -8.05 10.43
CA LEU A 290 22.09 -6.85 10.70
C LEU A 290 22.46 -6.82 12.20
N PRO A 291 23.54 -7.55 12.62
CA PRO A 291 23.86 -7.75 14.05
C PRO A 291 24.05 -6.44 14.82
N ALA A 292 24.57 -5.39 14.19
CA ALA A 292 24.77 -4.09 14.81
C ALA A 292 23.48 -3.43 15.35
N LEU A 293 22.30 -3.90 14.93
CA LEU A 293 21.03 -3.42 15.49
C LEU A 293 20.87 -3.75 16.98
N ALA A 294 21.57 -4.77 17.49
CA ALA A 294 21.53 -5.12 18.91
C ALA A 294 22.12 -4.01 19.81
N ASP A 295 23.01 -3.20 19.30
CA ASP A 295 23.70 -2.11 20.03
C ASP A 295 23.03 -0.74 19.77
N MET A 296 21.95 -0.69 19.01
CA MET A 296 21.27 0.55 18.66
C MET A 296 20.06 0.81 19.55
N ASN A 297 19.85 2.05 19.93
CA ASN A 297 18.67 2.48 20.67
C ASN A 297 17.48 2.69 19.73
N ALA A 298 16.33 2.14 20.11
CA ALA A 298 15.05 2.46 19.49
C ALA A 298 14.41 3.67 20.19
N ILE A 299 13.99 4.67 19.42
CA ILE A 299 13.36 5.88 19.98
C ILE A 299 11.84 5.82 19.91
N ARG A 300 11.29 5.00 19.02
CA ARG A 300 9.84 4.85 18.86
C ARG A 300 9.49 3.50 18.23
N CYS A 301 8.41 2.91 18.71
CA CYS A 301 7.71 1.82 18.04
C CYS A 301 6.22 2.18 17.87
N TRP A 302 5.59 1.66 16.83
CA TRP A 302 4.18 1.88 16.56
C TRP A 302 3.59 0.79 15.67
N THR A 303 2.29 0.83 15.50
CA THR A 303 1.54 -0.07 14.63
C THR A 303 0.78 0.71 13.57
N GLY A 304 0.33 0.01 12.54
CA GLY A 304 -0.58 0.52 11.53
C GLY A 304 -1.36 -0.61 10.86
N PHE A 305 -2.46 -0.24 10.22
CA PHE A 305 -3.35 -1.19 9.57
C PHE A 305 -3.29 -1.01 8.06
N ARG A 306 -2.89 -2.07 7.37
CA ARG A 306 -2.99 -2.16 5.91
C ARG A 306 -4.39 -2.61 5.55
N ALA A 307 -4.95 -2.04 4.49
CA ALA A 307 -6.23 -2.45 3.92
C ALA A 307 -5.97 -3.54 2.89
N ALA A 308 -6.13 -4.80 3.26
CA ALA A 308 -5.82 -5.95 2.42
C ALA A 308 -7.07 -6.51 1.73
N THR A 309 -6.99 -6.72 0.43
CA THR A 309 -7.95 -7.48 -0.37
C THR A 309 -7.59 -8.97 -0.35
N PRO A 310 -8.51 -9.89 -0.70
CA PRO A 310 -8.23 -11.33 -0.73
C PRO A 310 -7.12 -11.73 -1.71
N ASP A 311 -6.98 -11.02 -2.82
CA ASP A 311 -6.00 -11.29 -3.89
C ASP A 311 -4.76 -10.38 -3.84
N GLY A 312 -4.67 -9.48 -2.86
CA GLY A 312 -3.55 -8.54 -2.69
C GLY A 312 -3.56 -7.35 -3.65
N LEU A 313 -4.41 -7.32 -4.67
CA LEU A 313 -4.50 -6.21 -5.62
C LEU A 313 -5.48 -5.14 -5.13
N PRO A 314 -5.20 -3.83 -5.34
CA PRO A 314 -6.14 -2.78 -4.98
C PRO A 314 -7.41 -2.83 -5.80
N ILE A 315 -8.46 -2.21 -5.28
CA ILE A 315 -9.70 -1.94 -6.01
C ILE A 315 -9.62 -0.50 -6.52
N VAL A 316 -9.57 -0.34 -7.85
CA VAL A 316 -9.48 0.98 -8.51
C VAL A 316 -10.49 1.01 -9.67
N GLY A 317 -11.49 1.89 -9.59
CA GLY A 317 -12.50 2.04 -10.63
C GLY A 317 -13.90 2.36 -10.10
N ALA A 318 -14.89 2.33 -10.99
CA ALA A 318 -16.28 2.59 -10.65
C ALA A 318 -16.86 1.49 -9.75
N HIS A 319 -17.73 1.89 -8.82
CA HIS A 319 -18.52 0.95 -8.02
C HIS A 319 -19.67 0.38 -8.91
N PRO A 320 -19.78 -0.95 -9.08
CA PRO A 320 -20.70 -1.53 -10.07
C PRO A 320 -22.19 -1.28 -9.78
N GLY A 321 -22.55 -1.09 -8.52
CA GLY A 321 -23.95 -0.89 -8.10
C GLY A 321 -24.34 0.56 -7.80
N GLN A 322 -23.40 1.53 -7.90
CA GLN A 322 -23.67 2.93 -7.56
C GLN A 322 -23.01 3.87 -8.58
N PRO A 323 -23.70 4.27 -9.65
CA PRO A 323 -23.19 5.22 -10.63
C PRO A 323 -22.76 6.53 -9.96
N GLY A 324 -21.57 7.04 -10.30
CA GLY A 324 -20.98 8.23 -9.67
C GLY A 324 -20.10 7.93 -8.45
N LEU A 325 -20.13 6.69 -7.91
CA LEU A 325 -19.23 6.27 -6.84
C LEU A 325 -18.01 5.52 -7.40
N TRP A 326 -16.82 5.91 -6.94
CA TRP A 326 -15.54 5.39 -7.38
C TRP A 326 -14.70 4.90 -6.19
N LEU A 327 -13.84 3.95 -6.44
CA LEU A 327 -13.03 3.28 -5.41
C LEU A 327 -11.54 3.42 -5.74
N ALA A 328 -10.73 3.71 -4.73
CA ALA A 328 -9.27 3.64 -4.74
C ALA A 328 -8.79 3.12 -3.37
N VAL A 329 -9.00 1.83 -3.11
CA VAL A 329 -8.84 1.21 -1.79
C VAL A 329 -8.15 -0.17 -1.88
N GLY A 330 -7.77 -0.75 -0.76
CA GLY A 330 -7.28 -2.13 -0.73
C GLY A 330 -5.83 -2.30 -1.19
N HIS A 331 -4.99 -1.29 -1.08
CA HIS A 331 -3.60 -1.29 -1.57
C HIS A 331 -2.62 -2.10 -0.71
N GLU A 332 -3.07 -2.71 0.36
CA GLU A 332 -2.27 -3.49 1.32
C GLU A 332 -0.97 -2.74 1.73
N GLY A 333 0.19 -3.36 1.59
CA GLY A 333 1.51 -2.78 1.89
C GLY A 333 2.10 -1.88 0.82
N LEU A 334 1.51 -1.82 -0.37
CA LEU A 334 2.04 -1.13 -1.55
C LEU A 334 1.39 0.22 -1.84
N GLY A 335 0.52 0.72 -0.96
CA GLY A 335 -0.23 1.96 -1.20
C GLY A 335 0.65 3.17 -1.51
N VAL A 336 1.82 3.29 -0.89
CA VAL A 336 2.76 4.38 -1.19
C VAL A 336 3.36 4.19 -2.59
N THR A 337 3.86 3.00 -2.90
CA THR A 337 4.41 2.69 -4.24
C THR A 337 3.39 2.96 -5.33
N THR A 338 2.17 2.43 -5.17
CA THR A 338 1.17 2.35 -6.23
C THR A 338 0.23 3.55 -6.32
N ALA A 339 0.28 4.49 -5.37
CA ALA A 339 -0.63 5.65 -5.33
C ALA A 339 -0.70 6.45 -6.64
N PRO A 340 0.39 6.88 -7.30
CA PRO A 340 0.29 7.67 -8.52
C PRO A 340 -0.27 6.88 -9.70
N GLY A 341 0.08 5.59 -9.82
CA GLY A 341 -0.45 4.71 -10.87
C GLY A 341 -1.95 4.45 -10.70
N SER A 342 -2.38 4.18 -9.46
CA SER A 342 -3.80 4.03 -9.12
C SER A 342 -4.59 5.31 -9.40
N ALA A 343 -4.03 6.47 -9.04
CA ALA A 343 -4.66 7.77 -9.32
C ALA A 343 -4.78 8.03 -10.82
N ARG A 344 -3.73 7.75 -11.61
CA ARG A 344 -3.75 7.87 -13.07
C ARG A 344 -4.77 6.93 -13.70
N LEU A 345 -4.84 5.68 -13.23
CA LEU A 345 -5.82 4.70 -13.68
C LEU A 345 -7.24 5.18 -13.39
N LEU A 346 -7.52 5.58 -12.13
CA LEU A 346 -8.84 6.08 -11.72
C LEU A 346 -9.24 7.30 -12.54
N ALA A 347 -8.38 8.29 -12.69
CA ALA A 347 -8.66 9.50 -13.44
C ALA A 347 -8.94 9.20 -14.92
N SER A 348 -8.16 8.27 -15.52
CA SER A 348 -8.40 7.86 -16.91
C SER A 348 -9.78 7.22 -17.09
N LEU A 349 -10.19 6.34 -16.17
CA LEU A 349 -11.49 5.69 -16.20
C LEU A 349 -12.64 6.69 -15.96
N LEU A 350 -12.49 7.59 -14.98
CA LEU A 350 -13.50 8.60 -14.64
C LEU A 350 -13.75 9.59 -15.80
N LEU A 351 -12.70 9.96 -16.51
CA LEU A 351 -12.75 10.91 -17.62
C LEU A 351 -12.99 10.25 -18.99
N GLY A 352 -13.11 8.91 -19.04
CA GLY A 352 -13.28 8.19 -20.32
C GLY A 352 -12.02 8.21 -21.20
N HIS A 353 -10.85 8.42 -20.61
CA HIS A 353 -9.58 8.38 -21.33
C HIS A 353 -9.02 6.95 -21.41
N ARG A 354 -8.07 6.73 -22.32
CA ARG A 354 -7.36 5.45 -22.41
C ARG A 354 -6.60 5.16 -21.10
N ALA A 355 -6.88 4.03 -20.49
CA ALA A 355 -6.21 3.58 -19.29
C ALA A 355 -4.71 3.30 -19.54
N PRO A 356 -3.80 3.66 -18.63
CA PRO A 356 -2.36 3.45 -18.77
C PRO A 356 -1.92 1.99 -18.67
N ILE A 357 -2.76 1.16 -18.04
CA ILE A 357 -2.61 -0.29 -17.85
C ILE A 357 -3.99 -0.95 -17.96
N ASP A 358 -4.04 -2.28 -18.06
CA ASP A 358 -5.31 -3.01 -18.04
C ASP A 358 -6.07 -2.75 -16.72
N PRO A 359 -7.30 -2.19 -16.75
CA PRO A 359 -8.10 -1.94 -15.56
C PRO A 359 -8.79 -3.17 -15.00
N ALA A 360 -8.96 -4.24 -15.76
CA ALA A 360 -9.78 -5.40 -15.37
C ALA A 360 -9.33 -6.06 -14.06
N PRO A 361 -8.02 -6.29 -13.81
CA PRO A 361 -7.54 -6.84 -12.54
C PRO A 361 -7.82 -5.97 -11.31
N PHE A 362 -8.13 -4.69 -11.49
CA PHE A 362 -8.36 -3.74 -10.40
C PHE A 362 -9.84 -3.43 -10.18
N SER A 363 -10.72 -3.95 -11.04
CA SER A 363 -12.17 -3.75 -10.91
C SER A 363 -12.72 -4.44 -9.67
N PHE A 364 -13.65 -3.76 -8.95
CA PHE A 364 -14.38 -4.39 -7.84
C PHE A 364 -15.20 -5.59 -8.29
N SER A 365 -15.68 -5.61 -9.54
CA SER A 365 -16.47 -6.71 -10.11
C SER A 365 -15.73 -8.06 -10.14
N ARG A 366 -14.39 -8.07 -10.01
CA ARG A 366 -13.62 -9.33 -9.95
C ARG A 366 -13.99 -10.22 -8.75
N PHE A 367 -14.58 -9.64 -7.71
CA PHE A 367 -15.06 -10.36 -6.52
C PHE A 367 -16.51 -10.83 -6.64
N ALA A 368 -17.29 -10.37 -7.65
CA ALA A 368 -18.69 -10.76 -7.83
C ALA A 368 -18.87 -12.25 -8.22
N ALA A 369 -17.86 -12.86 -8.83
CA ALA A 369 -17.88 -14.28 -9.20
C ALA A 369 -17.69 -15.21 -7.98
N ALA A 370 -16.98 -14.77 -6.94
CA ALA A 370 -16.71 -15.57 -5.75
C ALA A 370 -17.93 -15.77 -4.85
N THR A 371 -18.90 -14.87 -4.91
CA THR A 371 -20.15 -14.94 -4.11
C THR A 371 -21.16 -15.94 -4.68
N LYS A 372 -21.10 -16.27 -5.96
CA LYS A 372 -22.03 -17.23 -6.59
C LYS A 372 -21.71 -18.70 -6.33
N THR A 373 -20.47 -19.02 -5.95
CA THR A 373 -20.06 -20.40 -5.62
C THR A 373 -20.30 -20.79 -4.17
N ALA A 374 -20.64 -19.86 -3.29
CA ALA A 374 -20.93 -20.11 -1.87
C ALA A 374 -22.41 -20.42 -1.59
N SER A 375 -23.32 -20.19 -2.55
CA SER A 375 -24.71 -20.61 -2.47
C SER A 375 -24.90 -21.95 -3.24
N GLY A 376 -24.46 -23.05 -2.62
CA GLY A 376 -24.70 -24.40 -3.10
C GLY A 376 -26.20 -24.75 -3.03
N PRO A 377 -26.68 -25.74 -3.84
CA PRO A 377 -28.09 -26.04 -4.01
C PRO A 377 -28.73 -26.49 -2.70
N GLY A 378 -29.95 -25.98 -2.50
CA GLY A 378 -30.76 -26.28 -1.34
C GLY A 378 -30.94 -27.79 -1.11
N ARG A 379 -30.90 -28.15 0.17
CA ARG A 379 -31.30 -29.50 0.62
C ARG A 379 -32.72 -29.80 0.13
N GLU A 380 -32.84 -30.75 -0.79
CA GLU A 380 -34.09 -31.44 -1.03
C GLU A 380 -34.45 -32.19 0.26
N THR A 381 -35.55 -31.81 0.85
CA THR A 381 -36.21 -32.55 1.93
C THR A 381 -36.79 -33.85 1.33
N MET A 382 -36.12 -34.97 1.60
CA MET A 382 -36.74 -36.31 1.40
C MET A 382 -37.86 -36.46 2.42
N HIS A 383 -39.09 -36.52 1.89
CA HIS A 383 -40.24 -37.07 2.60
C HIS A 383 -40.05 -38.60 2.70
N GLU A 384 -39.77 -39.11 3.88
CA GLU A 384 -39.96 -40.52 4.21
C GLU A 384 -41.44 -40.82 4.33
N THR A 385 -41.98 -41.58 3.37
CA THR A 385 -43.25 -42.28 3.48
C THR A 385 -43.01 -43.55 4.30
N GLN A 386 -43.64 -43.67 5.46
CA GLN A 386 -43.81 -44.92 6.19
C GLN A 386 -44.79 -45.83 5.44
N PRO A 387 -44.51 -47.14 5.29
CA PRO A 387 -45.53 -48.15 5.01
C PRO A 387 -46.07 -48.66 6.34
N GLY A 388 -47.40 -48.64 6.43
CA GLY A 388 -48.14 -49.29 7.48
C GLY A 388 -48.11 -50.81 7.35
N GLN A 389 -47.92 -51.47 8.43
CA GLN A 389 -48.73 -52.53 9.10
C GLN A 389 -48.05 -52.90 10.40
#